data_6a1dc3d7744d0b775ff44dfc0a7c4b88
#
_entry.id   6a1dc3d7744d0b775ff44dfc0a7c4b88
#
_cell.length_a   1.000
_cell.length_b   1.000
_cell.length_c   1.000
_cell.angle_alpha   90.00
_cell.angle_beta   90.00
_cell.angle_gamma   90.00
#
_symmetry.space_group_name_H-M   'P 1'
#
loop_
_entity.id
_entity.type
_entity.pdbx_description
1 polymer ?
#
loop_
_entity_poly.entity_id
_entity_poly.type
_entity_poly.pdbx_seq_one_letter_code
_entity_poly.pdbx_strand_id
1 'polypeptide(L)'
;MAVIVGIGLVASVFLDLVNTLVATDTHSGRWWLTSVIYRFTWRLNRRIAKMLPNESVRNRFLSNYAPITLLLLLFGWVVQQIIGFGLIWWGLGGVDGASSLFDAIYYSGVVYFTLGFGEVVPADTIPRIGSLVEAMAGVLTTALLIGYLPSLYGAYSERERMLMTLDDGSEDRVTPTSLVIARAPGGDTSQLMPFFKDWEQWIASVLETHTAFPMLRLFRSKQVGQSWITALGLVSDAALHCQMINGLDNREAYWCLRRAIRLFDELTKDFDLTAWYGE
;
A
#
# COMPACT_ATOMS: atom_id res chain seq x y z
N MET A 1 -6.99 18.91 29.61
CA MET A 1 -7.01 17.50 29.13
C MET A 1 -7.27 17.42 27.62
N ALA A 2 -8.28 18.11 27.09
CA ALA A 2 -8.58 18.11 25.65
C ALA A 2 -7.39 18.51 24.76
N VAL A 3 -6.65 19.56 25.14
CA VAL A 3 -5.46 20.03 24.41
C VAL A 3 -4.39 18.93 24.28
N ILE A 4 -4.09 18.23 25.38
CA ILE A 4 -3.08 17.15 25.35
C ILE A 4 -3.51 15.99 24.43
N VAL A 5 -4.79 15.62 24.50
CA VAL A 5 -5.36 14.60 23.61
C VAL A 5 -5.30 15.06 22.15
N GLY A 6 -5.69 16.31 21.89
CA GLY A 6 -5.63 16.90 20.55
C GLY A 6 -4.22 16.91 19.96
N ILE A 7 -3.23 17.37 20.73
CA ILE A 7 -1.82 17.34 20.31
C ILE A 7 -1.36 15.90 20.03
N GLY A 8 -1.72 14.95 20.90
CA GLY A 8 -1.41 13.54 20.70
C GLY A 8 -2.00 12.97 19.41
N LEU A 9 -3.26 13.32 19.08
CA LEU A 9 -3.91 12.91 17.84
C LEU A 9 -3.21 13.50 16.60
N VAL A 10 -2.92 14.80 16.60
CA VAL A 10 -2.22 15.46 15.49
C VAL A 10 -0.82 14.89 15.30
N ALA A 11 -0.05 14.76 16.39
CA ALA A 11 1.30 14.20 16.35
C ALA A 11 1.30 12.75 15.83
N SER A 12 0.32 11.93 16.25
CA SER A 12 0.23 10.55 15.79
C SER A 12 -0.04 10.45 14.29
N VAL A 13 -0.83 11.35 13.69
CA VAL A 13 -1.03 11.38 12.23
C VAL A 13 0.25 11.77 11.51
N PHE A 14 0.99 12.78 11.99
CA PHE A 14 2.26 13.14 11.37
C PHE A 14 3.27 11.99 11.42
N LEU A 15 3.34 11.28 12.54
CA LEU A 15 4.19 10.08 12.66
C LEU A 15 3.73 8.98 11.70
N ASP A 16 2.43 8.71 11.61
CA ASP A 16 1.87 7.73 10.65
C ASP A 16 2.19 8.12 9.19
N LEU A 17 2.03 9.41 8.84
CA LEU A 17 2.34 9.94 7.51
C LEU A 17 3.83 9.76 7.17
N VAL A 18 4.72 10.20 8.04
CA VAL A 18 6.17 10.09 7.82
C VAL A 18 6.57 8.62 7.62
N ASN A 19 6.04 7.73 8.42
CA ASN A 19 6.45 6.31 8.36
C ASN A 19 5.76 5.53 7.25
N THR A 20 4.57 5.95 6.83
CA THR A 20 3.87 5.30 5.72
C THR A 20 4.33 5.80 4.36
N LEU A 21 4.67 7.10 4.26
CA LEU A 21 4.96 7.76 2.99
C LEU A 21 6.45 8.05 2.77
N VAL A 22 7.26 8.16 3.83
CA VAL A 22 8.65 8.65 3.74
C VAL A 22 9.65 7.63 4.25
N ALA A 23 9.35 6.92 5.35
CA ALA A 23 10.28 5.98 5.95
C ALA A 23 10.27 4.65 5.18
N THR A 24 11.47 4.24 4.75
CA THR A 24 11.71 2.95 4.10
C THR A 24 11.96 1.81 5.10
N ASP A 25 12.01 2.12 6.40
CA ASP A 25 12.34 1.14 7.43
C ASP A 25 11.10 0.38 7.90
N THR A 26 11.03 -0.89 7.56
CA THR A 26 9.93 -1.80 7.90
C THR A 26 9.89 -2.20 9.38
N HIS A 27 10.91 -1.86 10.16
CA HIS A 27 11.08 -2.31 11.55
C HIS A 27 10.50 -1.38 12.61
N SER A 28 10.03 -0.20 12.25
CA SER A 28 9.56 0.79 13.22
C SER A 28 8.04 0.78 13.39
N GLY A 29 7.60 0.10 14.43
CA GLY A 29 6.41 0.45 15.18
C GLY A 29 5.05 0.14 14.53
N ARG A 30 4.24 -0.57 15.30
CA ARG A 30 2.81 -0.77 15.07
C ARG A 30 2.08 0.59 15.12
N TRP A 31 1.95 1.24 13.98
CA TRP A 31 1.24 2.53 13.83
C TRP A 31 -0.20 2.36 14.30
N TRP A 32 -0.62 3.24 15.20
CA TRP A 32 -1.89 3.05 15.90
C TRP A 32 -3.09 3.08 14.93
N LEU A 33 -3.24 4.15 14.15
CA LEU A 33 -4.38 4.30 13.24
C LEU A 33 -4.32 3.33 12.07
N THR A 34 -3.17 3.26 11.39
CA THR A 34 -2.93 2.34 10.28
C THR A 34 -3.23 0.89 10.69
N SER A 35 -2.69 0.44 11.82
CA SER A 35 -2.90 -0.94 12.29
C SER A 35 -4.35 -1.22 12.74
N VAL A 36 -5.04 -0.21 13.32
CA VAL A 36 -6.44 -0.34 13.72
C VAL A 36 -7.34 -0.46 12.48
N ILE A 37 -7.16 0.44 11.50
CA ILE A 37 -7.92 0.42 10.24
C ILE A 37 -7.72 -0.91 9.52
N TYR A 38 -6.47 -1.37 9.37
CA TYR A 38 -6.20 -2.64 8.69
C TYR A 38 -6.81 -3.85 9.40
N ARG A 39 -6.64 -3.95 10.70
CA ARG A 39 -7.22 -5.07 11.47
C ARG A 39 -8.74 -5.08 11.43
N PHE A 40 -9.36 -3.90 11.54
CA PHE A 40 -10.82 -3.79 11.51
C PHE A 40 -11.37 -4.09 10.12
N THR A 41 -10.85 -3.43 9.09
CA THR A 41 -11.30 -3.62 7.70
C THR A 41 -11.04 -5.04 7.22
N TRP A 42 -9.90 -5.67 7.60
CA TRP A 42 -9.61 -7.05 7.26
C TRP A 42 -10.60 -8.03 7.89
N ARG A 43 -10.88 -7.88 9.19
CA ARG A 43 -11.88 -8.72 9.87
C ARG A 43 -13.26 -8.60 9.23
N LEU A 44 -13.69 -7.38 8.93
CA LEU A 44 -14.95 -7.09 8.28
C LEU A 44 -14.99 -7.70 6.86
N ASN A 45 -13.96 -7.46 6.08
CA ASN A 45 -13.84 -7.96 4.71
C ASN A 45 -13.84 -9.49 4.66
N ARG A 46 -13.11 -10.15 5.57
CA ARG A 46 -13.09 -11.60 5.69
C ARG A 46 -14.46 -12.18 6.06
N ARG A 47 -15.21 -11.50 6.95
CA ARG A 47 -16.57 -11.93 7.30
C ARG A 47 -17.52 -11.83 6.10
N ILE A 48 -17.49 -10.69 5.39
CA ILE A 48 -18.33 -10.48 4.20
C ILE A 48 -17.95 -11.47 3.09
N ALA A 49 -16.66 -11.68 2.85
CA ALA A 49 -16.17 -12.62 1.83
C ALA A 49 -16.65 -14.07 2.07
N LYS A 50 -16.75 -14.49 3.34
CA LYS A 50 -17.30 -15.82 3.70
C LYS A 50 -18.79 -15.96 3.42
N MET A 51 -19.54 -14.85 3.35
CA MET A 51 -20.98 -14.85 3.07
C MET A 51 -21.28 -14.86 1.56
N LEU A 52 -20.28 -14.61 0.71
CA LEU A 52 -20.44 -14.58 -0.74
C LEU A 52 -20.36 -16.00 -1.31
N PRO A 53 -21.45 -16.51 -1.95
CA PRO A 53 -21.53 -17.90 -2.41
C PRO A 53 -20.71 -18.17 -3.66
N ASN A 54 -20.43 -17.13 -4.47
CA ASN A 54 -19.76 -17.26 -5.76
C ASN A 54 -18.28 -16.88 -5.65
N GLU A 55 -17.39 -17.77 -6.10
CA GLU A 55 -15.94 -17.56 -6.03
C GLU A 55 -15.47 -16.36 -6.85
N SER A 56 -16.02 -16.13 -8.03
CA SER A 56 -15.67 -14.97 -8.86
C SER A 56 -16.07 -13.65 -8.22
N VAL A 57 -17.27 -13.59 -7.62
CA VAL A 57 -17.74 -12.41 -6.87
C VAL A 57 -16.88 -12.18 -5.63
N ARG A 58 -16.53 -13.25 -4.91
CA ARG A 58 -15.64 -13.18 -3.74
C ARG A 58 -14.25 -12.65 -4.12
N ASN A 59 -13.67 -13.15 -5.20
CA ASN A 59 -12.37 -12.71 -5.67
C ASN A 59 -12.39 -11.24 -6.11
N ARG A 60 -13.42 -10.81 -6.83
CA ARG A 60 -13.60 -9.40 -7.22
C ARG A 60 -13.78 -8.48 -5.99
N PHE A 61 -14.55 -8.93 -5.00
CA PHE A 61 -14.73 -8.21 -3.74
C PHE A 61 -13.40 -8.06 -3.00
N LEU A 62 -12.65 -9.14 -2.86
CA LEU A 62 -11.33 -9.12 -2.19
C LEU A 62 -10.26 -8.32 -2.96
N SER A 63 -10.36 -8.20 -4.28
CA SER A 63 -9.45 -7.38 -5.08
C SER A 63 -9.60 -5.89 -4.80
N ASN A 64 -10.81 -5.44 -4.42
CA ASN A 64 -11.07 -4.05 -4.08
C ASN A 64 -10.69 -3.70 -2.62
N TYR A 65 -10.30 -4.68 -1.81
CA TYR A 65 -9.97 -4.47 -0.40
C TYR A 65 -8.86 -3.44 -0.20
N ALA A 66 -7.73 -3.62 -0.85
CA ALA A 66 -6.57 -2.76 -0.67
C ALA A 66 -6.83 -1.30 -1.10
N PRO A 67 -7.39 -1.01 -2.30
CA PRO A 67 -7.74 0.34 -2.68
C PRO A 67 -8.72 1.02 -1.71
N ILE A 68 -9.77 0.32 -1.30
CA ILE A 68 -10.78 0.88 -0.37
C ILE A 68 -10.16 1.15 1.00
N THR A 69 -9.37 0.21 1.52
CA THR A 69 -8.72 0.37 2.83
C THR A 69 -7.72 1.52 2.82
N LEU A 70 -7.00 1.71 1.72
CA LEU A 70 -6.12 2.86 1.54
C LEU A 70 -6.90 4.17 1.59
N LEU A 71 -8.00 4.29 0.83
CA LEU A 71 -8.84 5.50 0.87
C LEU A 71 -9.40 5.78 2.26
N LEU A 72 -9.84 4.73 2.98
CA LEU A 72 -10.29 4.85 4.37
C LEU A 72 -9.17 5.33 5.31
N LEU A 73 -7.94 4.88 5.09
CA LEU A 73 -6.78 5.33 5.86
C LEU A 73 -6.50 6.82 5.62
N LEU A 74 -6.45 7.23 4.35
CA LEU A 74 -6.21 8.63 3.97
C LEU A 74 -7.30 9.55 4.54
N PHE A 75 -8.56 9.16 4.41
CA PHE A 75 -9.69 9.88 5.00
C PHE A 75 -9.60 9.91 6.53
N GLY A 76 -9.21 8.80 7.15
CA GLY A 76 -9.01 8.69 8.59
C GLY A 76 -7.97 9.67 9.12
N TRP A 77 -6.84 9.87 8.41
CA TRP A 77 -5.82 10.86 8.79
C TRP A 77 -6.36 12.29 8.76
N VAL A 78 -7.12 12.66 7.72
CA VAL A 78 -7.73 13.97 7.60
C VAL A 78 -8.72 14.21 8.75
N VAL A 79 -9.64 13.27 8.97
CA VAL A 79 -10.64 13.38 10.05
C VAL A 79 -9.97 13.43 11.43
N GLN A 80 -8.93 12.64 11.65
CA GLN A 80 -8.22 12.65 12.92
C GLN A 80 -7.49 13.97 13.17
N GLN A 81 -6.90 14.60 12.15
CA GLN A 81 -6.28 15.92 12.27
C GLN A 81 -7.33 16.98 12.62
N ILE A 82 -8.45 17.01 11.91
CA ILE A 82 -9.56 17.95 12.18
C ILE A 82 -10.09 17.79 13.61
N ILE A 83 -10.31 16.56 14.07
CA ILE A 83 -10.74 16.31 15.45
C ILE A 83 -9.65 16.74 16.44
N GLY A 84 -8.38 16.42 16.14
CA GLY A 84 -7.26 16.77 16.99
C GLY A 84 -7.09 18.28 17.19
N PHE A 85 -7.10 19.04 16.11
CA PHE A 85 -7.06 20.50 16.18
C PHE A 85 -8.34 21.08 16.81
N GLY A 86 -9.51 20.55 16.48
CA GLY A 86 -10.75 20.94 17.12
C GLY A 86 -10.74 20.78 18.64
N LEU A 87 -10.14 19.70 19.16
CA LEU A 87 -9.93 19.49 20.60
C LEU A 87 -8.94 20.50 21.21
N ILE A 88 -7.91 20.89 20.45
CA ILE A 88 -6.98 21.94 20.86
C ILE A 88 -7.71 23.27 21.01
N TRP A 89 -8.48 23.68 19.99
CA TRP A 89 -9.23 24.94 19.99
C TRP A 89 -10.29 24.99 21.10
N TRP A 90 -11.03 23.89 21.27
CA TRP A 90 -12.00 23.79 22.34
C TRP A 90 -11.37 23.87 23.74
N GLY A 91 -10.21 23.24 23.90
CA GLY A 91 -9.51 23.20 25.19
C GLY A 91 -8.75 24.48 25.55
N LEU A 92 -8.25 25.22 24.55
CA LEU A 92 -7.59 26.52 24.72
C LEU A 92 -8.59 27.68 24.86
N GLY A 93 -9.75 27.58 24.20
CA GLY A 93 -10.64 28.72 23.99
C GLY A 93 -10.04 29.72 22.99
N GLY A 94 -10.54 30.95 22.98
CA GLY A 94 -10.02 32.04 22.14
C GLY A 94 -10.41 31.93 20.65
N VAL A 95 -11.50 31.21 20.38
CA VAL A 95 -12.15 31.16 19.07
C VAL A 95 -13.55 31.71 19.20
N ASP A 96 -13.79 32.92 18.64
CA ASP A 96 -15.08 33.58 18.67
C ASP A 96 -16.09 32.85 17.77
N GLY A 97 -17.30 32.66 18.27
CA GLY A 97 -18.37 31.92 17.60
C GLY A 97 -18.36 30.42 17.92
N ALA A 98 -17.34 29.87 18.57
CA ALA A 98 -17.28 28.46 18.98
C ALA A 98 -17.83 28.29 20.41
N SER A 99 -19.11 27.93 20.55
CA SER A 99 -19.77 27.70 21.84
C SER A 99 -19.74 26.24 22.30
N SER A 100 -19.45 25.32 21.41
CA SER A 100 -19.45 23.89 21.67
C SER A 100 -18.20 23.21 21.09
N LEU A 101 -17.96 21.96 21.50
CA LEU A 101 -16.92 21.13 20.88
C LEU A 101 -17.16 20.94 19.38
N PHE A 102 -18.42 20.84 18.96
CA PHE A 102 -18.77 20.71 17.55
C PHE A 102 -18.37 21.96 16.75
N ASP A 103 -18.62 23.16 17.29
CA ASP A 103 -18.21 24.42 16.64
C ASP A 103 -16.67 24.48 16.50
N ALA A 104 -15.94 24.05 17.51
CA ALA A 104 -14.47 24.00 17.46
C ALA A 104 -13.95 22.99 16.42
N ILE A 105 -14.59 21.81 16.27
CA ILE A 105 -14.26 20.85 15.24
C ILE A 105 -14.63 21.39 13.85
N TYR A 106 -15.77 22.04 13.73
CA TYR A 106 -16.20 22.70 12.49
C TYR A 106 -15.19 23.80 12.09
N TYR A 107 -14.81 24.67 13.03
CA TYR A 107 -13.77 25.66 12.82
C TYR A 107 -12.46 25.03 12.32
N SER A 108 -12.01 23.97 12.98
CA SER A 108 -10.83 23.23 12.55
C SER A 108 -10.98 22.75 11.10
N GLY A 109 -12.11 22.16 10.73
CA GLY A 109 -12.37 21.73 9.35
C GLY A 109 -12.33 22.91 8.34
N VAL A 110 -12.88 24.06 8.71
CA VAL A 110 -12.88 25.28 7.88
C VAL A 110 -11.44 25.79 7.67
N VAL A 111 -10.60 25.77 8.73
CA VAL A 111 -9.19 26.15 8.66
C VAL A 111 -8.39 25.12 7.87
N TYR A 112 -8.57 23.84 8.18
CA TYR A 112 -7.84 22.74 7.56
C TYR A 112 -8.01 22.69 6.04
N PHE A 113 -9.25 22.88 5.56
CA PHE A 113 -9.57 22.94 4.14
C PHE A 113 -9.43 24.33 3.54
N THR A 114 -8.94 25.32 4.31
CA THR A 114 -8.73 26.70 3.87
C THR A 114 -9.99 27.38 3.32
N LEU A 115 -11.17 27.03 3.86
CA LEU A 115 -12.46 27.57 3.39
C LEU A 115 -12.69 29.03 3.84
N GLY A 116 -12.44 29.33 5.14
CA GLY A 116 -12.44 30.69 5.66
C GLY A 116 -13.78 31.42 5.59
N PHE A 117 -14.91 30.78 5.93
CA PHE A 117 -16.23 31.39 5.86
C PHE A 117 -16.36 32.61 6.75
N GLY A 118 -15.67 32.67 7.90
CA GLY A 118 -15.58 33.89 8.73
C GLY A 118 -16.63 34.03 9.83
N GLU A 119 -17.53 33.07 10.01
CA GLU A 119 -18.52 33.06 11.10
C GLU A 119 -17.94 32.57 12.43
N VAL A 120 -16.84 31.80 12.37
CA VAL A 120 -16.04 31.37 13.51
C VAL A 120 -14.60 31.80 13.25
N VAL A 121 -14.03 32.63 14.15
CA VAL A 121 -12.73 33.28 13.91
C VAL A 121 -11.84 33.23 15.15
N PRO A 122 -10.50 33.23 14.97
CA PRO A 122 -9.59 33.26 16.10
C PRO A 122 -9.58 34.67 16.74
N ALA A 123 -9.93 34.76 18.01
CA ALA A 123 -9.99 36.01 18.74
C ALA A 123 -8.61 36.56 19.11
N ASP A 124 -7.71 35.67 19.53
CA ASP A 124 -6.41 36.01 20.12
C ASP A 124 -5.22 35.64 19.23
N THR A 125 -4.03 36.11 19.62
CA THR A 125 -2.78 35.85 18.88
C THR A 125 -2.43 34.36 18.81
N ILE A 126 -2.61 33.59 19.90
CA ILE A 126 -2.28 32.17 19.95
C ILE A 126 -3.16 31.37 18.98
N PRO A 127 -4.51 31.48 18.99
CA PRO A 127 -5.34 30.83 17.99
C PRO A 127 -5.05 31.29 16.56
N ARG A 128 -4.70 32.55 16.31
CA ARG A 128 -4.34 33.05 14.97
C ARG A 128 -3.10 32.34 14.42
N ILE A 129 -2.03 32.24 15.21
CA ILE A 129 -0.80 31.56 14.81
C ILE A 129 -1.07 30.07 14.64
N GLY A 130 -1.79 29.46 15.59
CA GLY A 130 -2.10 28.04 15.53
C GLY A 130 -2.97 27.65 14.33
N SER A 131 -3.91 28.52 13.91
CA SER A 131 -4.71 28.31 12.71
C SER A 131 -3.86 28.34 11.42
N LEU A 132 -2.82 29.18 11.37
CA LEU A 132 -1.85 29.13 10.26
C LEU A 132 -1.07 27.82 10.23
N VAL A 133 -0.68 27.30 11.40
CA VAL A 133 -0.02 26.00 11.50
C VAL A 133 -0.96 24.87 11.07
N GLU A 134 -2.21 24.91 11.48
CA GLU A 134 -3.24 23.96 11.07
C GLU A 134 -3.49 23.98 9.55
N ALA A 135 -3.68 25.18 8.97
CA ALA A 135 -3.85 25.34 7.53
C ALA A 135 -2.64 24.80 6.75
N MET A 136 -1.42 25.08 7.22
CA MET A 136 -0.21 24.53 6.64
C MET A 136 -0.19 23.00 6.74
N ALA A 137 -0.58 22.43 7.87
CA ALA A 137 -0.69 20.98 8.06
C ALA A 137 -1.68 20.34 7.07
N GLY A 138 -2.85 20.97 6.86
CA GLY A 138 -3.84 20.52 5.88
C GLY A 138 -3.32 20.54 4.44
N VAL A 139 -2.67 21.63 4.04
CA VAL A 139 -2.08 21.75 2.69
C VAL A 139 -0.97 20.73 2.48
N LEU A 140 -0.05 20.57 3.45
CA LEU A 140 1.04 19.60 3.35
C LEU A 140 0.53 18.16 3.29
N THR A 141 -0.45 17.81 4.13
CA THR A 141 -1.06 16.47 4.09
C THR A 141 -1.69 16.21 2.73
N THR A 142 -2.47 17.15 2.21
CA THR A 142 -3.14 17.04 0.90
C THR A 142 -2.10 16.89 -0.23
N ALA A 143 -1.04 17.68 -0.21
CA ALA A 143 0.03 17.62 -1.20
C ALA A 143 0.74 16.25 -1.19
N LEU A 144 1.05 15.72 0.01
CA LEU A 144 1.63 14.38 0.16
C LEU A 144 0.71 13.29 -0.41
N LEU A 145 -0.60 13.35 -0.12
CA LEU A 145 -1.57 12.38 -0.62
C LEU A 145 -1.70 12.42 -2.15
N ILE A 146 -1.72 13.63 -2.74
CA ILE A 146 -1.77 13.81 -4.20
C ILE A 146 -0.52 13.25 -4.87
N GLY A 147 0.65 13.38 -4.28
CA GLY A 147 1.90 12.79 -4.81
C GLY A 147 1.99 11.28 -4.62
N TYR A 148 1.52 10.78 -3.48
CA TYR A 148 1.63 9.37 -3.12
C TYR A 148 0.77 8.45 -3.96
N LEU A 149 -0.50 8.80 -4.19
CA LEU A 149 -1.44 7.94 -4.91
C LEU A 149 -0.99 7.57 -6.33
N PRO A 150 -0.61 8.53 -7.20
CA PRO A 150 -0.12 8.19 -8.54
C PRO A 150 1.14 7.32 -8.52
N SER A 151 2.07 7.59 -7.58
CA SER A 151 3.30 6.81 -7.44
C SER A 151 3.02 5.37 -7.05
N LEU A 152 2.11 5.14 -6.07
CA LEU A 152 1.67 3.81 -5.66
C LEU A 152 0.99 3.05 -6.81
N TYR A 153 0.05 3.71 -7.52
CA TYR A 153 -0.64 3.09 -8.65
C TYR A 153 0.27 2.87 -9.85
N GLY A 154 1.27 3.70 -10.07
CA GLY A 154 2.33 3.50 -11.06
C GLY A 154 3.11 2.21 -10.78
N ALA A 155 3.59 2.04 -9.56
CA ALA A 155 4.31 0.84 -9.12
C ALA A 155 3.42 -0.42 -9.21
N TYR A 156 2.15 -0.32 -8.81
CA TYR A 156 1.18 -1.40 -8.98
C TYR A 156 0.98 -1.78 -10.46
N SER A 157 0.77 -0.80 -11.32
CA SER A 157 0.54 -1.02 -12.76
C SER A 157 1.74 -1.64 -13.46
N GLU A 158 2.95 -1.21 -13.09
CA GLU A 158 4.18 -1.80 -13.63
C GLU A 158 4.35 -3.27 -13.21
N ARG A 159 4.08 -3.58 -11.93
CA ARG A 159 4.06 -4.96 -11.47
C ARG A 159 3.09 -5.84 -12.26
N GLU A 160 1.86 -5.37 -12.48
CA GLU A 160 0.83 -6.13 -13.20
C GLU A 160 1.12 -6.26 -14.69
N ARG A 161 1.77 -5.27 -15.31
CA ARG A 161 2.10 -5.32 -16.74
C ARG A 161 2.98 -6.50 -17.11
N MET A 162 3.97 -6.82 -16.26
CA MET A 162 4.87 -7.95 -16.51
C MET A 162 4.15 -9.29 -16.44
N LEU A 163 3.11 -9.41 -15.61
CA LEU A 163 2.32 -10.64 -15.52
C LEU A 163 1.60 -10.97 -16.83
N MET A 164 1.21 -9.95 -17.59
CA MET A 164 0.57 -10.13 -18.91
C MET A 164 1.51 -10.79 -19.93
N THR A 165 2.83 -10.75 -19.72
CA THR A 165 3.78 -11.41 -20.62
C THR A 165 3.82 -12.93 -20.45
N LEU A 166 3.23 -13.45 -19.37
CA LEU A 166 3.07 -14.89 -19.12
C LEU A 166 1.78 -15.46 -19.73
N ASP A 167 0.84 -14.60 -20.09
CA ASP A 167 -0.41 -15.01 -20.72
C ASP A 167 -0.14 -15.29 -22.20
N ASP A 168 -0.15 -16.56 -22.57
CA ASP A 168 0.02 -17.01 -23.95
C ASP A 168 -1.32 -17.21 -24.70
N GLY A 169 -2.44 -16.84 -24.01
CA GLY A 169 -3.80 -16.98 -24.56
C GLY A 169 -4.33 -18.42 -24.56
N SER A 170 -3.58 -19.37 -23.97
CA SER A 170 -4.05 -20.75 -23.83
C SER A 170 -5.03 -20.88 -22.65
N GLU A 171 -5.99 -21.81 -22.75
CA GLU A 171 -6.88 -22.14 -21.64
C GLU A 171 -6.17 -22.97 -20.55
N ASP A 172 -5.03 -23.52 -20.87
CA ASP A 172 -4.24 -24.38 -19.99
C ASP A 172 -3.39 -23.53 -19.01
N ARG A 173 -3.23 -24.03 -17.81
CA ARG A 173 -2.33 -23.41 -16.83
C ARG A 173 -0.88 -23.52 -17.31
N VAL A 174 -0.22 -22.39 -17.45
CA VAL A 174 1.21 -22.32 -17.74
C VAL A 174 1.98 -23.04 -16.64
N THR A 175 2.83 -23.98 -17.04
CA THR A 175 3.75 -24.71 -16.15
C THR A 175 5.18 -24.22 -16.37
N PRO A 176 6.11 -24.44 -15.41
CA PRO A 176 7.51 -24.07 -15.62
C PRO A 176 8.11 -24.71 -16.88
N THR A 177 7.78 -25.97 -17.13
CA THR A 177 8.23 -26.70 -18.32
C THR A 177 7.63 -26.15 -19.61
N SER A 178 6.31 -25.91 -19.66
CA SER A 178 5.65 -25.33 -20.84
C SER A 178 6.18 -23.94 -21.14
N LEU A 179 6.49 -23.14 -20.10
CA LEU A 179 7.07 -21.81 -20.24
C LEU A 179 8.46 -21.87 -20.92
N VAL A 180 9.32 -22.80 -20.50
CA VAL A 180 10.65 -23.01 -21.11
C VAL A 180 10.51 -23.46 -22.55
N ILE A 181 9.64 -24.46 -22.83
CA ILE A 181 9.40 -24.97 -24.19
C ILE A 181 8.86 -23.87 -25.12
N ALA A 182 7.90 -23.07 -24.66
CA ALA A 182 7.33 -21.96 -25.44
C ALA A 182 8.36 -20.89 -25.80
N ARG A 183 9.41 -20.72 -24.98
CA ARG A 183 10.50 -19.76 -25.21
C ARG A 183 11.72 -20.38 -25.91
N ALA A 184 11.69 -21.67 -26.19
CA ALA A 184 12.73 -22.41 -26.91
C ALA A 184 12.14 -23.24 -28.07
N PRO A 185 11.38 -22.61 -29.02
CA PRO A 185 10.74 -23.32 -30.09
C PRO A 185 11.78 -24.04 -30.97
N GLY A 186 11.56 -25.33 -31.25
CA GLY A 186 12.50 -26.15 -32.03
C GLY A 186 13.87 -26.33 -31.40
N GLY A 187 14.03 -26.04 -30.09
CA GLY A 187 15.31 -26.10 -29.38
C GLY A 187 16.15 -24.81 -29.47
N ASP A 188 15.63 -23.74 -30.10
CA ASP A 188 16.29 -22.44 -30.10
C ASP A 188 16.15 -21.75 -28.74
N THR A 189 17.22 -21.65 -27.99
CA THR A 189 17.28 -21.08 -26.65
C THR A 189 17.58 -19.58 -26.62
N SER A 190 17.68 -18.93 -27.78
CA SER A 190 18.07 -17.52 -27.91
C SER A 190 17.14 -16.56 -27.14
N GLN A 191 15.87 -16.91 -26.98
CA GLN A 191 14.86 -16.10 -26.27
C GLN A 191 14.78 -16.37 -24.77
N LEU A 192 15.39 -17.45 -24.26
CA LEU A 192 15.35 -17.78 -22.84
C LEU A 192 16.13 -16.80 -21.97
N MET A 193 17.33 -16.43 -22.38
CA MET A 193 18.18 -15.55 -21.57
C MET A 193 17.64 -14.11 -21.51
N PRO A 194 17.21 -13.47 -22.62
CA PRO A 194 16.50 -12.20 -22.57
C PRO A 194 15.26 -12.25 -21.65
N PHE A 195 14.46 -13.31 -21.74
CA PHE A 195 13.29 -13.50 -20.87
C PHE A 195 13.67 -13.50 -19.39
N PHE A 196 14.67 -14.27 -18.95
CA PHE A 196 15.08 -14.27 -17.54
C PHE A 196 15.70 -12.95 -17.11
N LYS A 197 16.38 -12.24 -17.98
CA LYS A 197 16.91 -10.90 -17.70
C LYS A 197 15.79 -9.89 -17.44
N ASP A 198 14.74 -9.89 -18.24
CA ASP A 198 13.58 -9.01 -18.06
C ASP A 198 12.88 -9.31 -16.71
N TRP A 199 12.73 -10.59 -16.37
CA TRP A 199 12.17 -11.00 -15.09
C TRP A 199 13.08 -10.67 -13.92
N GLU A 200 14.39 -10.77 -14.06
CA GLU A 200 15.35 -10.34 -13.04
C GLU A 200 15.17 -8.84 -12.72
N GLN A 201 15.04 -8.01 -13.76
CA GLN A 201 14.81 -6.57 -13.61
C GLN A 201 13.45 -6.29 -12.94
N TRP A 202 12.41 -7.00 -13.36
CA TRP A 202 11.09 -6.89 -12.73
C TRP A 202 11.12 -7.29 -11.25
N ILE A 203 11.78 -8.38 -10.89
CA ILE A 203 11.94 -8.81 -9.49
C ILE A 203 12.66 -7.72 -8.67
N ALA A 204 13.68 -7.08 -9.23
CA ALA A 204 14.39 -5.99 -8.59
C ALA A 204 13.45 -4.77 -8.37
N SER A 205 12.65 -4.40 -9.38
CA SER A 205 11.65 -3.35 -9.28
C SER A 205 10.56 -3.68 -8.25
N VAL A 206 10.08 -4.93 -8.21
CA VAL A 206 9.11 -5.37 -7.19
C VAL A 206 9.71 -5.29 -5.79
N LEU A 207 10.95 -5.70 -5.59
CA LEU A 207 11.63 -5.61 -4.29
C LEU A 207 11.73 -4.15 -3.83
N GLU A 208 12.18 -3.27 -4.70
CA GLU A 208 12.32 -1.84 -4.42
C GLU A 208 10.95 -1.19 -4.14
N THR A 209 9.96 -1.40 -5.00
CA THR A 209 8.64 -0.78 -4.86
C THR A 209 7.86 -1.31 -3.64
N HIS A 210 8.02 -2.59 -3.26
CA HIS A 210 7.38 -3.14 -2.05
C HIS A 210 8.09 -2.70 -0.76
N THR A 211 9.34 -2.27 -0.86
CA THR A 211 10.05 -1.61 0.23
C THR A 211 9.61 -0.15 0.36
N ALA A 212 9.55 0.59 -0.77
CA ALA A 212 9.10 1.98 -0.80
C ALA A 212 7.60 2.15 -0.49
N PHE A 213 6.77 1.20 -0.91
CA PHE A 213 5.32 1.20 -0.74
C PHE A 213 4.83 -0.11 -0.10
N PRO A 214 4.98 -0.32 1.21
CA PRO A 214 4.60 -1.57 1.88
C PRO A 214 3.14 -1.99 1.65
N MET A 215 2.28 -1.01 1.35
CA MET A 215 0.86 -1.21 1.02
C MET A 215 0.64 -2.05 -0.24
N LEU A 216 1.58 -2.06 -1.18
CA LEU A 216 1.50 -2.85 -2.42
C LEU A 216 1.34 -4.36 -2.16
N ARG A 217 1.83 -4.85 -1.02
CA ARG A 217 1.67 -6.25 -0.61
C ARG A 217 0.21 -6.67 -0.47
N LEU A 218 -0.68 -5.72 -0.15
CA LEU A 218 -2.11 -5.96 0.02
C LEU A 218 -2.88 -5.90 -1.31
N PHE A 219 -2.28 -5.32 -2.35
CA PHE A 219 -2.90 -5.19 -3.66
C PHE A 219 -2.83 -6.53 -4.40
N ARG A 220 -3.99 -7.13 -4.61
CA ARG A 220 -4.13 -8.35 -5.41
C ARG A 220 -4.01 -8.07 -6.89
N SER A 221 -3.50 -9.04 -7.64
CA SER A 221 -3.52 -8.99 -9.11
C SER A 221 -4.96 -9.00 -9.62
N LYS A 222 -5.20 -8.27 -10.72
CA LYS A 222 -6.54 -8.12 -11.33
C LYS A 222 -7.00 -9.40 -12.03
N GLN A 223 -6.07 -10.18 -12.57
CA GLN A 223 -6.39 -11.39 -13.30
C GLN A 223 -6.75 -12.54 -12.34
N VAL A 224 -7.87 -13.18 -12.61
CA VAL A 224 -8.33 -14.35 -11.83
C VAL A 224 -7.39 -15.52 -12.13
N GLY A 225 -6.76 -16.04 -11.10
CA GLY A 225 -5.85 -17.20 -11.22
C GLY A 225 -4.37 -16.86 -11.42
N GLN A 226 -4.01 -15.61 -11.69
CA GLN A 226 -2.62 -15.18 -11.82
C GLN A 226 -2.27 -14.18 -10.71
N SER A 227 -1.75 -14.69 -9.60
CA SER A 227 -1.13 -13.85 -8.57
C SER A 227 0.30 -13.54 -8.97
N TRP A 228 0.77 -12.31 -8.70
CA TRP A 228 2.18 -11.95 -8.91
C TRP A 228 3.15 -12.87 -8.14
N ILE A 229 2.74 -13.38 -6.97
CA ILE A 229 3.51 -14.37 -6.20
C ILE A 229 3.55 -15.71 -6.95
N THR A 230 2.42 -16.14 -7.52
CA THR A 230 2.36 -17.37 -8.33
C THR A 230 3.22 -17.26 -9.59
N ALA A 231 3.19 -16.10 -10.26
CA ALA A 231 4.03 -15.83 -11.42
C ALA A 231 5.52 -15.83 -11.05
N LEU A 232 5.87 -15.23 -9.92
CA LEU A 232 7.24 -15.27 -9.39
C LEU A 232 7.70 -16.71 -9.14
N GLY A 233 6.87 -17.55 -8.52
CA GLY A 233 7.15 -18.98 -8.32
C GLY A 233 7.33 -19.71 -9.64
N LEU A 234 6.40 -19.53 -10.60
CA LEU A 234 6.46 -20.14 -11.92
C LEU A 234 7.79 -19.84 -12.66
N VAL A 235 8.18 -18.57 -12.67
CA VAL A 235 9.43 -18.14 -13.34
C VAL A 235 10.66 -18.63 -12.57
N SER A 236 10.61 -18.67 -11.26
CA SER A 236 11.70 -19.23 -10.43
C SER A 236 11.92 -20.71 -10.70
N ASP A 237 10.83 -21.49 -10.80
CA ASP A 237 10.90 -22.90 -11.12
C ASP A 237 11.38 -23.13 -12.57
N ALA A 238 10.96 -22.30 -13.52
CA ALA A 238 11.46 -22.32 -14.89
C ALA A 238 12.96 -22.01 -14.96
N ALA A 239 13.43 -21.03 -14.18
CA ALA A 239 14.84 -20.70 -14.09
C ALA A 239 15.66 -21.85 -13.48
N LEU A 240 15.11 -22.54 -12.48
CA LEU A 240 15.72 -23.73 -11.89
C LEU A 240 15.82 -24.88 -12.91
N HIS A 241 14.75 -25.12 -13.70
CA HIS A 241 14.78 -26.13 -14.77
C HIS A 241 15.89 -25.84 -15.78
N CYS A 242 16.07 -24.58 -16.19
CA CYS A 242 17.15 -24.21 -17.14
C CYS A 242 18.54 -24.50 -16.58
N GLN A 243 18.75 -24.40 -15.27
CA GLN A 243 20.05 -24.73 -14.66
C GLN A 243 20.37 -26.24 -14.68
N MET A 244 19.35 -27.07 -14.85
CA MET A 244 19.54 -28.55 -14.94
C MET A 244 19.84 -29.02 -16.37
N ILE A 245 19.72 -28.10 -17.38
CA ILE A 245 19.98 -28.46 -18.78
C ILE A 245 21.47 -28.31 -19.07
N ASN A 246 22.12 -29.42 -19.39
CA ASN A 246 23.54 -29.44 -19.74
C ASN A 246 23.82 -28.70 -21.07
N GLY A 247 24.85 -27.87 -21.06
CA GLY A 247 25.28 -27.12 -22.26
C GLY A 247 24.49 -25.82 -22.54
N LEU A 248 23.49 -25.49 -21.72
CA LEU A 248 22.80 -24.22 -21.81
C LEU A 248 23.58 -23.14 -21.04
N ASP A 249 23.78 -21.95 -21.65
CA ASP A 249 24.18 -20.76 -20.87
C ASP A 249 23.00 -20.36 -19.98
N ASN A 250 23.14 -20.57 -18.68
CA ASN A 250 22.08 -20.38 -17.70
C ASN A 250 22.33 -19.20 -16.75
N ARG A 251 23.27 -18.33 -17.07
CA ARG A 251 23.70 -17.22 -16.21
C ARG A 251 22.54 -16.28 -15.82
N GLU A 252 21.74 -15.86 -16.79
CA GLU A 252 20.59 -14.97 -16.53
C GLU A 252 19.50 -15.67 -15.70
N ALA A 253 19.24 -16.96 -15.98
CA ALA A 253 18.35 -17.79 -15.17
C ALA A 253 18.84 -17.91 -13.72
N TYR A 254 20.14 -18.07 -13.52
CA TYR A 254 20.75 -18.10 -12.19
C TYR A 254 20.51 -16.80 -11.41
N TRP A 255 20.76 -15.65 -12.04
CA TRP A 255 20.57 -14.36 -11.37
C TRP A 255 19.10 -14.06 -11.10
N CYS A 256 18.21 -14.41 -12.03
CA CYS A 256 16.76 -14.32 -11.84
C CYS A 256 16.31 -15.13 -10.61
N LEU A 257 16.73 -16.38 -10.49
CA LEU A 257 16.42 -17.22 -9.33
C LEU A 257 16.99 -16.65 -8.02
N ARG A 258 18.23 -16.17 -8.02
CA ARG A 258 18.88 -15.57 -6.85
C ARG A 258 18.12 -14.33 -6.35
N ARG A 259 17.64 -13.48 -7.26
CA ARG A 259 16.82 -12.32 -6.90
C ARG A 259 15.45 -12.73 -6.40
N ALA A 260 14.83 -13.74 -7.00
CA ALA A 260 13.55 -14.27 -6.54
C ALA A 260 13.63 -14.79 -5.10
N ILE A 261 14.67 -15.57 -4.77
CA ILE A 261 14.91 -16.05 -3.40
C ILE A 261 15.03 -14.85 -2.43
N ARG A 262 15.81 -13.82 -2.80
CA ARG A 262 15.95 -12.62 -1.96
C ARG A 262 14.61 -11.89 -1.75
N LEU A 263 13.78 -11.78 -2.78
CA LEU A 263 12.45 -11.19 -2.66
C LEU A 263 11.55 -12.02 -1.74
N PHE A 264 11.55 -13.35 -1.86
CA PHE A 264 10.81 -14.22 -0.96
C PHE A 264 11.28 -14.09 0.50
N ASP A 265 12.59 -14.03 0.74
CA ASP A 265 13.15 -13.81 2.08
C ASP A 265 12.69 -12.48 2.68
N GLU A 266 12.67 -11.41 1.89
CA GLU A 266 12.23 -10.10 2.35
C GLU A 266 10.71 -10.07 2.64
N LEU A 267 9.92 -10.70 1.78
CA LEU A 267 8.48 -10.81 2.00
C LEU A 267 8.14 -11.63 3.26
N THR A 268 8.91 -12.67 3.56
CA THR A 268 8.64 -13.56 4.71
C THR A 268 9.06 -12.96 6.04
N LYS A 269 10.05 -12.06 6.08
CA LYS A 269 10.47 -11.37 7.32
C LYS A 269 9.35 -10.56 7.96
N ASP A 270 8.47 -9.97 7.15
CA ASP A 270 7.38 -9.14 7.62
C ASP A 270 6.07 -9.91 7.84
N PHE A 271 5.97 -11.12 7.30
CA PHE A 271 4.87 -12.03 7.59
C PHE A 271 5.16 -12.80 8.87
N ASP A 272 4.69 -12.28 9.99
CA ASP A 272 4.44 -13.13 11.16
C ASP A 272 3.31 -14.10 10.79
N LEU A 273 3.71 -15.22 10.17
CA LEU A 273 2.77 -16.27 9.72
C LEU A 273 1.93 -16.79 10.88
N THR A 274 2.42 -16.68 12.12
CA THR A 274 1.70 -17.10 13.33
C THR A 274 0.49 -16.20 13.60
N ALA A 275 0.57 -14.91 13.25
CA ALA A 275 -0.55 -13.97 13.38
C ALA A 275 -1.67 -14.19 12.34
N TRP A 276 -1.37 -14.91 11.24
CA TRP A 276 -2.32 -15.18 10.14
C TRP A 276 -2.97 -16.57 10.21
N TYR A 277 -2.28 -17.54 10.83
CA TYR A 277 -2.73 -18.92 10.99
C TYR A 277 -3.17 -19.27 12.42
N GLY A 278 -3.00 -18.34 13.37
CA GLY A 278 -3.46 -18.50 14.75
C GLY A 278 -4.96 -18.32 14.82
N GLU A 279 -5.68 -19.46 15.02
CA GLU A 279 -7.09 -19.69 15.30
C GLU A 279 -8.06 -19.74 14.12
#